data_eed32779c038cdb28035c778e95c00a8
#
_entry.id   eed32779c038cdb28035c778e95c00a8
#
_cell.length_a   1.000
_cell.length_b   1.000
_cell.length_c   1.000
_cell.angle_alpha   90.00
_cell.angle_beta   90.00
_cell.angle_gamma   90.00
#
_symmetry.space_group_name_H-M   'P 1'
#
loop_
_entity.id
_entity.type
_entity.pdbx_description
1 polymer ?
#
loop_
_entity_poly.entity_id
_entity_poly.type
_entity_poly.pdbx_seq_one_letter_code
_entity_poly.pdbx_strand_id
1 'polypeptide(L)' 'MKSVFVHNTVRKIREQLLMSKAELARNAGLSPLTLDRIEKGMDCRIETKRKIVLAFGYDLSDKGLIFKNV' A
#
# COMPACT_ATOMS: atom_id res chain seq x y z
N MET A 1 -8.54 -22.97 5.40
CA MET A 1 -9.24 -21.70 5.22
C MET A 1 -8.29 -20.63 4.69
N LYS A 2 -8.75 -19.90 3.70
CA LYS A 2 -7.92 -18.84 3.15
C LYS A 2 -7.86 -17.66 4.07
N SER A 3 -6.67 -17.12 4.25
CA SER A 3 -6.48 -15.87 4.93
C SER A 3 -6.91 -14.70 4.03
N VAL A 4 -7.55 -13.70 4.62
CA VAL A 4 -7.84 -12.46 3.91
C VAL A 4 -6.70 -11.45 4.05
N PHE A 5 -5.67 -11.82 4.81
CA PHE A 5 -4.54 -10.94 5.03
C PHE A 5 -3.42 -11.27 4.05
N VAL A 6 -2.74 -10.23 3.59
CA VAL A 6 -1.60 -10.37 2.70
C VAL A 6 -0.42 -9.59 3.28
N HIS A 7 0.77 -10.14 3.07
CA HIS A 7 1.98 -9.44 3.48
C HIS A 7 2.24 -8.26 2.57
N ASN A 8 2.51 -7.11 3.18
CA ASN A 8 2.97 -5.96 2.43
C ASN A 8 3.87 -5.12 3.32
N THR A 9 4.61 -4.22 2.69
CA THR A 9 5.55 -3.34 3.38
C THR A 9 5.09 -1.88 3.29
N VAL A 10 3.80 -1.65 3.05
CA VAL A 10 3.28 -0.30 2.86
C VAL A 10 3.62 0.60 4.06
N ARG A 11 3.30 0.15 5.26
CA ARG A 11 3.58 0.94 6.46
C ARG A 11 5.07 1.18 6.63
N LYS A 12 5.89 0.16 6.43
CA LYS A 12 7.33 0.27 6.59
C LYS A 12 7.91 1.30 5.64
N ILE A 13 7.54 1.23 4.36
CA ILE A 13 8.04 2.17 3.37
C ILE A 13 7.54 3.57 3.67
N ARG A 14 6.26 3.69 4.05
CA ARG A 14 5.69 4.98 4.41
C ARG A 14 6.48 5.63 5.56
N GLU A 15 6.78 4.85 6.57
CA GLU A 15 7.55 5.36 7.73
C GLU A 15 8.97 5.72 7.35
N GLN A 16 9.60 4.93 6.48
CA GLN A 16 10.94 5.24 5.99
C GLN A 16 10.99 6.56 5.22
N LEU A 17 9.89 6.89 4.53
CA LEU A 17 9.78 8.13 3.78
C LEU A 17 9.24 9.28 4.63
N LEU A 18 9.03 9.04 5.92
CA LEU A 18 8.50 10.04 6.85
C LEU A 18 7.15 10.61 6.39
N MET A 19 6.32 9.76 5.80
CA MET A 19 4.98 10.13 5.35
C MET A 19 3.95 9.76 6.40
N SER A 20 2.97 10.64 6.61
CA SER A 20 1.80 10.29 7.41
C SER A 20 0.84 9.43 6.60
N LYS A 21 -0.06 8.71 7.28
CA LYS A 21 -1.12 7.98 6.59
C LYS A 21 -1.98 8.90 5.73
N ALA A 22 -2.30 10.08 6.27
CA ALA A 22 -3.11 11.05 5.53
C ALA A 22 -2.41 11.50 4.26
N GLU A 23 -1.11 11.72 4.33
CA GLU A 23 -0.32 12.12 3.18
C GLU A 23 -0.30 11.04 2.11
N LEU A 24 -0.01 9.80 2.50
CA LEU A 24 0.00 8.70 1.56
C LEU A 24 -1.38 8.48 0.94
N ALA A 25 -2.42 8.50 1.77
CA ALA A 25 -3.77 8.32 1.28
C ALA A 25 -4.13 9.38 0.25
N ARG A 26 -3.80 10.64 0.52
CA ARG A 26 -4.05 11.74 -0.40
C ARG A 26 -3.28 11.54 -1.71
N ASN A 27 -2.02 11.19 -1.62
CA ASN A 27 -1.19 11.01 -2.81
C ASN A 27 -1.64 9.82 -3.65
N ALA A 28 -2.17 8.80 -3.01
CA ALA A 28 -2.66 7.61 -3.69
C ALA A 28 -4.13 7.72 -4.11
N GLY A 29 -4.82 8.80 -3.73
CA GLY A 29 -6.24 8.95 -4.03
C GLY A 29 -7.11 7.97 -3.27
N LEU A 30 -6.73 7.61 -2.04
CA LEU A 30 -7.45 6.67 -1.19
C LEU A 30 -7.95 7.36 0.07
N SER A 31 -8.97 6.78 0.70
CA SER A 31 -9.37 7.24 2.02
C SER A 31 -8.36 6.73 3.07
N PRO A 32 -8.15 7.48 4.16
CA PRO A 32 -7.28 7.01 5.23
C PRO A 32 -7.72 5.67 5.82
N LEU A 33 -9.03 5.41 5.87
CA LEU A 33 -9.55 4.14 6.37
C LEU A 33 -9.14 2.98 5.47
N THR A 34 -9.21 3.16 4.16
CA THR A 34 -8.79 2.15 3.21
C THR A 34 -7.31 1.84 3.37
N LEU A 35 -6.50 2.89 3.51
CA LEU A 35 -5.07 2.71 3.70
C LEU A 35 -4.76 1.99 5.02
N ASP A 36 -5.47 2.35 6.08
CA ASP A 36 -5.29 1.71 7.38
C ASP A 36 -5.55 0.19 7.30
N ARG A 37 -6.61 -0.19 6.60
CA ARG A 37 -6.93 -1.60 6.39
C ARG A 37 -5.84 -2.33 5.62
N ILE A 38 -5.31 -1.69 4.58
CA ILE A 38 -4.25 -2.27 3.78
C ILE A 38 -2.99 -2.46 4.62
N GLU A 39 -2.63 -1.48 5.43
CA GLU A 39 -1.44 -1.59 6.29
C GLU A 39 -1.59 -2.69 7.33
N LYS A 40 -2.81 -3.02 7.70
CA LYS A 40 -3.10 -4.12 8.63
C LYS A 40 -3.11 -5.48 7.95
N GLY A 41 -2.93 -5.52 6.64
CA GLY A 41 -2.84 -6.77 5.90
C GLY A 41 -4.09 -7.15 5.12
N MET A 42 -5.11 -6.29 5.08
CA MET A 42 -6.28 -6.57 4.26
C MET A 42 -5.92 -6.45 2.79
N ASP A 43 -6.41 -7.39 1.98
CA ASP A 43 -6.14 -7.36 0.56
C ASP A 43 -6.87 -6.19 -0.12
N CYS A 44 -6.39 -5.82 -1.29
CA CYS A 44 -6.99 -4.75 -2.07
C CYS A 44 -6.87 -5.07 -3.56
N ARG A 45 -7.58 -4.31 -4.37
CA ARG A 45 -7.59 -4.49 -5.82
C ARG A 45 -6.24 -4.10 -6.41
N ILE A 46 -5.96 -4.64 -7.59
CA ILE A 46 -4.73 -4.33 -8.32
C ILE A 46 -4.62 -2.83 -8.58
N GLU A 47 -5.74 -2.18 -8.91
CA GLU A 47 -5.72 -0.73 -9.12
C GLU A 47 -5.29 0.03 -7.88
N THR A 48 -5.73 -0.41 -6.70
CA THR A 48 -5.34 0.21 -5.45
C THR A 48 -3.86 -0.01 -5.18
N LYS A 49 -3.36 -1.22 -5.44
CA LYS A 49 -1.94 -1.53 -5.29
C LYS A 49 -1.10 -0.63 -6.18
N ARG A 50 -1.52 -0.45 -7.43
CA ARG A 50 -0.82 0.43 -8.36
C ARG A 50 -0.77 1.86 -7.86
N LYS A 51 -1.88 2.37 -7.34
CA LYS A 51 -1.93 3.73 -6.81
C LYS A 51 -0.94 3.92 -5.67
N ILE A 52 -0.82 2.92 -4.80
CA ILE A 52 0.11 3.01 -3.68
C ILE A 52 1.56 2.97 -4.16
N VAL A 53 1.88 2.07 -5.09
CA VAL A 53 3.24 1.99 -5.64
C VAL A 53 3.65 3.32 -6.25
N LEU A 54 2.79 3.92 -7.04
CA LEU A 54 3.08 5.20 -7.69
C LEU A 54 3.16 6.34 -6.68
N ALA A 55 2.33 6.29 -5.63
CA ALA A 55 2.35 7.33 -4.59
C ALA A 55 3.67 7.35 -3.84
N PHE A 56 4.37 6.23 -3.76
CA PHE A 56 5.70 6.18 -3.16
C PHE A 56 6.79 6.66 -4.11
N GLY A 57 6.46 6.94 -5.38
CA GLY A 57 7.44 7.31 -6.37
C GLY A 57 8.18 6.12 -6.98
N TYR A 58 7.66 4.92 -6.79
CA TYR A 58 8.26 3.71 -7.36
C TYR A 58 7.71 3.43 -8.74
N ASP A 59 8.46 2.67 -9.54
CA ASP A 59 7.94 2.12 -10.79
C ASP A 59 7.00 0.96 -10.49
N LEU A 60 6.09 0.70 -11.43
CA LEU A 60 5.19 -0.45 -11.29
C LEU A 60 5.95 -1.78 -11.27
N SER A 61 7.14 -1.82 -11.87
CA SER A 61 7.99 -3.01 -11.82
C SER A 61 8.49 -3.30 -10.40
N ASP A 62 8.41 -2.32 -9.49
CA ASP A 62 8.83 -2.47 -8.11
C ASP A 62 7.72 -2.96 -7.20
N LYS A 63 6.55 -3.31 -7.76
CA LYS A 63 5.39 -3.70 -6.95
C LYS A 63 5.68 -4.86 -6.01
N GLY A 64 6.58 -5.75 -6.40
CA GLY A 64 6.95 -6.90 -5.57
C GLY A 64 7.70 -6.52 -4.30
N LEU A 65 8.25 -5.31 -4.22
CA LEU A 65 8.88 -4.79 -3.02
C LEU A 65 7.85 -4.40 -1.96
N ILE A 66 6.62 -4.16 -2.39
CA ILE A 66 5.55 -3.66 -1.55
C ILE A 66 4.50 -4.73 -1.30
N PHE A 67 4.07 -5.42 -2.35
CA PHE A 67 3.04 -6.46 -2.30
C PHE A 67 3.62 -7.77 -2.83
N LYS A 68 3.75 -8.75 -1.96
CA LYS A 68 4.43 -10.01 -2.33
C LYS A 68 3.63 -10.88 -3.29
N ASN A 69 2.31 -10.71 -3.34
CA ASN A 69 1.42 -11.59 -4.09
C ASN A 69 0.86 -10.94 -5.36
N VAL A 70 1.62 -10.10 -5.99
CA VAL A 70 1.16 -9.48 -7.24
C VAL A 70 2.00 -9.92 -8.42
#